data_2d36955698449b81d4df917ae2561697
#
_entry.id   2d36955698449b81d4df917ae2561697
#
_cell.length_a   1.000
_cell.length_b   1.000
_cell.length_c   1.000
_cell.angle_alpha   90.00
_cell.angle_beta   90.00
_cell.angle_gamma   90.00
#
_symmetry.space_group_name_H-M   'P 1'
#
loop_
_entity.id
_entity.type
_entity.pdbx_description
1 polymer ?
#
loop_
_entity_poly.entity_id
_entity_poly.type
_entity_poly.pdbx_seq_one_letter_code
_entity_poly.pdbx_strand_id
1 'polypeptide(L)'
;MMGALPEIVLVHSSDIHVDDNSVAGLHAVLTTAKALRGDVVLLAGDTFENNQLRRAVLDQAAQLLTEAAMPIVILPGNHDPALPDSVFVRGGLDRIPNVRVLGVTDEEAAVFPAHDLEIWGQAHRDYFDMAPLRGPRPRSTHWQVAMGHGHYEPPETRANPLRPSWVFSDGEIAATAADYLALGHWDRPMHVGNGAVPAFYSGSPDLAGTVNLVRLTVAGETVVTREPLVQG
;
A
#
# COMPACT_ATOMS: atom_id res chain seq x y z
N MET A 1 -31.98 13.54 -0.69
CA MET A 1 -31.10 13.24 -1.87
C MET A 1 -29.70 13.07 -1.32
N MET A 2 -29.18 11.85 -1.32
CA MET A 2 -27.74 11.65 -1.09
C MET A 2 -27.02 12.25 -2.28
N GLY A 3 -26.19 13.28 -2.03
CA GLY A 3 -25.35 13.84 -3.08
C GLY A 3 -24.43 12.75 -3.63
N ALA A 4 -24.12 12.79 -4.94
CA ALA A 4 -23.13 11.89 -5.51
C ALA A 4 -21.82 12.07 -4.74
N LEU A 5 -21.19 10.96 -4.33
CA LEU A 5 -19.88 11.00 -3.71
C LEU A 5 -18.87 11.56 -4.73
N PRO A 6 -17.94 12.42 -4.32
CA PRO A 6 -16.90 12.92 -5.24
C PRO A 6 -15.99 11.77 -5.72
N GLU A 7 -15.37 11.95 -6.87
CA GLU A 7 -14.28 11.07 -7.32
C GLU A 7 -13.16 11.10 -6.27
N ILE A 8 -12.54 9.94 -6.02
CA ILE A 8 -11.39 9.79 -5.13
C ILE A 8 -10.18 9.37 -5.95
N VAL A 9 -9.07 10.05 -5.74
CA VAL A 9 -7.81 9.78 -6.42
C VAL A 9 -6.81 9.17 -5.44
N LEU A 10 -6.46 7.89 -5.66
CA LEU A 10 -5.45 7.21 -4.87
C LEU A 10 -4.14 7.09 -5.68
N VAL A 11 -3.01 7.25 -5.01
CA VAL A 11 -1.69 7.02 -5.60
C VAL A 11 -1.07 5.83 -4.89
N HIS A 12 -0.84 4.75 -5.63
CA HIS A 12 -0.33 3.50 -5.10
C HIS A 12 1.10 3.24 -5.55
N SER A 13 1.98 3.02 -4.59
CA SER A 13 3.36 2.56 -4.73
C SER A 13 3.68 1.49 -3.69
N SER A 14 4.77 0.76 -3.89
CA SER A 14 5.29 -0.26 -2.98
C SER A 14 6.81 -0.42 -3.16
N ASP A 15 7.45 -1.22 -2.33
CA ASP A 15 8.84 -1.65 -2.52
C ASP A 15 9.79 -0.47 -2.75
N ILE A 16 9.67 0.56 -1.90
CA ILE A 16 10.46 1.80 -1.98
C ILE A 16 11.88 1.57 -1.46
N HIS A 17 12.02 0.68 -0.45
CA HIS A 17 13.28 0.29 0.15
C HIS A 17 14.15 1.48 0.57
N VAL A 18 13.54 2.45 1.29
CA VAL A 18 14.34 3.52 1.94
C VAL A 18 15.44 2.88 2.77
N ASP A 19 16.68 3.22 2.47
CA ASP A 19 17.87 2.68 3.11
C ASP A 19 18.71 3.78 3.78
N ASP A 20 19.82 3.41 4.40
CA ASP A 20 20.71 4.35 5.08
C ASP A 20 21.40 5.36 4.15
N ASN A 21 21.26 5.22 2.84
CA ASN A 21 21.88 6.07 1.85
C ASN A 21 20.90 6.98 1.13
N SER A 22 19.61 6.61 1.06
CA SER A 22 18.65 7.31 0.20
C SER A 22 17.21 7.26 0.69
N VAL A 23 16.56 8.41 0.62
CA VAL A 23 15.10 8.57 0.73
C VAL A 23 14.49 9.00 -0.62
N ALA A 24 15.26 8.93 -1.71
CA ALA A 24 14.89 9.52 -3.00
C ALA A 24 13.63 8.87 -3.59
N GLY A 25 13.48 7.55 -3.51
CA GLY A 25 12.28 6.85 -3.98
C GLY A 25 11.02 7.34 -3.26
N LEU A 26 11.06 7.48 -1.93
CA LEU A 26 9.95 8.02 -1.14
C LEU A 26 9.64 9.47 -1.56
N HIS A 27 10.65 10.31 -1.70
CA HIS A 27 10.49 11.70 -2.14
C HIS A 27 9.84 11.77 -3.52
N ALA A 28 10.29 10.97 -4.48
CA ALA A 28 9.73 10.95 -5.84
C ALA A 28 8.26 10.53 -5.84
N VAL A 29 7.89 9.49 -5.08
CA VAL A 29 6.50 9.02 -4.95
C VAL A 29 5.61 10.13 -4.36
N LEU A 30 6.02 10.75 -3.25
CA LEU A 30 5.22 11.80 -2.59
C LEU A 30 5.11 13.06 -3.45
N THR A 31 6.17 13.46 -4.17
CA THR A 31 6.16 14.57 -5.11
C THR A 31 5.20 14.30 -6.27
N THR A 32 5.23 13.07 -6.80
CA THR A 32 4.32 12.62 -7.85
C THR A 32 2.87 12.64 -7.37
N ALA A 33 2.60 12.10 -6.18
CA ALA A 33 1.26 12.09 -5.60
C ALA A 33 0.69 13.52 -5.46
N LYS A 34 1.52 14.46 -5.05
CA LYS A 34 1.15 15.88 -4.95
C LYS A 34 0.86 16.51 -6.31
N ALA A 35 1.68 16.22 -7.32
CA ALA A 35 1.48 16.71 -8.69
C ALA A 35 0.18 16.14 -9.30
N LEU A 36 -0.15 14.89 -9.02
CA LEU A 36 -1.37 14.21 -9.45
C LEU A 36 -2.62 14.60 -8.64
N ARG A 37 -2.48 15.42 -7.59
CA ARG A 37 -3.55 15.80 -6.67
C ARG A 37 -4.22 14.59 -6.03
N GLY A 38 -3.42 13.62 -5.59
CA GLY A 38 -3.92 12.44 -4.87
C GLY A 38 -4.62 12.82 -3.57
N ASP A 39 -5.75 12.17 -3.31
CA ASP A 39 -6.47 12.30 -2.03
C ASP A 39 -5.85 11.43 -0.94
N VAL A 40 -5.32 10.27 -1.31
CA VAL A 40 -4.62 9.33 -0.40
C VAL A 40 -3.47 8.65 -1.12
N VAL A 41 -2.34 8.49 -0.44
CA VAL A 41 -1.21 7.66 -0.89
C VAL A 41 -1.27 6.30 -0.22
N LEU A 42 -1.08 5.23 -1.00
CA LEU A 42 -0.98 3.85 -0.55
C LEU A 42 0.47 3.37 -0.73
N LEU A 43 1.12 2.99 0.35
CA LEU A 43 2.45 2.36 0.33
C LEU A 43 2.29 0.89 0.73
N ALA A 44 2.26 0.00 -0.27
CA ALA A 44 1.85 -1.39 -0.11
C ALA A 44 3.02 -2.32 0.25
N GLY A 45 3.69 -2.04 1.34
CA GLY A 45 4.78 -2.84 1.91
C GLY A 45 6.17 -2.44 1.45
N ASP A 46 7.15 -2.84 2.24
CA ASP A 46 8.57 -2.61 2.01
C ASP A 46 8.90 -1.14 1.69
N THR A 47 8.32 -0.24 2.51
CA THR A 47 8.65 1.19 2.45
C THR A 47 10.10 1.41 2.88
N PHE A 48 10.57 0.62 3.85
CA PHE A 48 11.92 0.66 4.40
C PHE A 48 12.65 -0.66 4.15
N GLU A 49 13.97 -0.57 3.88
CA GLU A 49 14.82 -1.72 3.60
C GLU A 49 14.92 -2.71 4.78
N ASN A 50 14.83 -2.23 6.00
CA ASN A 50 14.82 -3.06 7.20
C ASN A 50 14.46 -2.26 8.47
N ASN A 51 14.22 -2.98 9.58
CA ASN A 51 13.91 -2.35 10.88
C ASN A 51 15.15 -1.81 11.64
N GLN A 52 16.35 -1.81 11.05
CA GLN A 52 17.59 -1.39 11.74
C GLN A 52 18.17 -0.07 11.23
N LEU A 53 17.43 0.66 10.40
CA LEU A 53 17.87 1.93 9.81
C LEU A 53 18.28 2.96 10.87
N ARG A 54 19.27 3.79 10.50
CA ARG A 54 19.78 4.87 11.33
C ARG A 54 18.72 5.95 11.57
N ARG A 55 18.77 6.53 12.75
CA ARG A 55 17.83 7.58 13.17
C ARG A 55 17.76 8.73 12.18
N ALA A 56 18.90 9.14 11.61
CA ALA A 56 18.98 10.26 10.69
C ALA A 56 18.12 10.05 9.42
N VAL A 57 18.10 8.82 8.85
CA VAL A 57 17.27 8.53 7.69
C VAL A 57 15.79 8.40 8.04
N LEU A 58 15.49 7.88 9.23
CA LEU A 58 14.11 7.85 9.73
C LEU A 58 13.55 9.27 9.95
N ASP A 59 14.37 10.19 10.45
CA ASP A 59 13.99 11.61 10.61
C ASP A 59 13.74 12.28 9.26
N GLN A 60 14.55 11.98 8.23
CA GLN A 60 14.32 12.47 6.87
C GLN A 60 13.03 11.92 6.27
N ALA A 61 12.78 10.62 6.41
CA ALA A 61 11.54 10.01 5.94
C ALA A 61 10.31 10.60 6.65
N ALA A 62 10.38 10.77 7.98
CA ALA A 62 9.32 11.39 8.78
C ALA A 62 9.04 12.83 8.33
N GLN A 63 10.09 13.59 8.01
CA GLN A 63 9.94 14.95 7.45
C GLN A 63 9.21 14.92 6.12
N LEU A 64 9.62 14.10 5.16
CA LEU A 64 8.97 13.97 3.85
C LEU A 64 7.49 13.59 3.97
N LEU A 65 7.18 12.60 4.83
CA LEU A 65 5.81 12.17 5.08
C LEU A 65 4.95 13.28 5.69
N THR A 66 5.52 14.08 6.60
CA THR A 66 4.84 15.24 7.19
C THR A 66 4.58 16.33 6.16
N GLU A 67 5.60 16.66 5.34
CA GLU A 67 5.53 17.71 4.31
C GLU A 67 4.63 17.35 3.12
N ALA A 68 4.33 16.07 2.94
CA ALA A 68 3.36 15.63 1.93
C ALA A 68 1.99 16.26 2.17
N ALA A 69 1.61 16.48 3.43
CA ALA A 69 0.39 17.17 3.86
C ALA A 69 -0.91 16.57 3.27
N MET A 70 -0.87 15.28 2.89
CA MET A 70 -2.00 14.48 2.43
C MET A 70 -2.04 13.16 3.18
N PRO A 71 -3.19 12.50 3.31
CA PRO A 71 -3.30 11.19 3.93
C PRO A 71 -2.39 10.14 3.26
N ILE A 72 -1.66 9.38 4.08
CA ILE A 72 -0.78 8.30 3.64
C ILE A 72 -1.13 7.06 4.46
N VAL A 73 -1.41 5.95 3.80
CA VAL A 73 -1.59 4.65 4.43
C VAL A 73 -0.42 3.75 4.08
N ILE A 74 0.27 3.26 5.09
CA ILE A 74 1.41 2.37 4.95
C ILE A 74 1.01 0.99 5.43
N LEU A 75 1.22 -0.02 4.59
CA LEU A 75 1.19 -1.42 4.98
C LEU A 75 2.61 -1.89 5.24
N PRO A 76 2.98 -2.36 6.42
CA PRO A 76 4.28 -3.01 6.64
C PRO A 76 4.45 -4.27 5.79
N GLY A 77 5.62 -4.41 5.16
CA GLY A 77 6.01 -5.58 4.38
C GLY A 77 6.95 -6.53 5.14
N ASN A 78 7.65 -7.39 4.40
CA ASN A 78 8.56 -8.36 5.02
C ASN A 78 9.93 -7.76 5.38
N HIS A 79 10.35 -6.68 4.76
CA HIS A 79 11.57 -5.96 5.12
C HIS A 79 11.35 -5.06 6.34
N ASP A 80 10.16 -4.49 6.49
CA ASP A 80 9.80 -3.54 7.54
C ASP A 80 8.58 -3.98 8.37
N PRO A 81 8.52 -5.25 8.87
CA PRO A 81 7.33 -5.74 9.58
C PRO A 81 6.99 -4.90 10.81
N ALA A 82 5.70 -4.89 11.17
CA ALA A 82 5.14 -4.15 12.32
C ALA A 82 5.56 -4.79 13.66
N LEU A 83 6.84 -4.71 13.97
CA LEU A 83 7.40 -5.15 15.25
C LEU A 83 7.25 -4.04 16.32
N PRO A 84 7.29 -4.37 17.63
CA PRO A 84 7.21 -3.38 18.70
C PRO A 84 8.28 -2.28 18.62
N ASP A 85 9.45 -2.59 18.06
CA ASP A 85 10.60 -1.69 17.85
C ASP A 85 10.84 -1.39 16.37
N SER A 86 9.80 -1.49 15.52
CA SER A 86 9.89 -1.24 14.08
C SER A 86 10.32 0.18 13.75
N VAL A 87 10.76 0.38 12.51
CA VAL A 87 11.08 1.72 11.97
C VAL A 87 9.93 2.70 12.12
N PHE A 88 8.69 2.23 12.07
CA PHE A 88 7.49 3.06 12.23
C PHE A 88 7.41 3.69 13.61
N VAL A 89 7.70 2.91 14.67
CA VAL A 89 7.71 3.38 16.06
C VAL A 89 8.99 4.16 16.36
N ARG A 90 10.16 3.59 16.01
CA ARG A 90 11.45 4.24 16.24
C ARG A 90 11.60 5.56 15.48
N GLY A 91 11.07 5.66 14.27
CA GLY A 91 11.05 6.88 13.46
C GLY A 91 10.01 7.90 13.91
N GLY A 92 9.07 7.51 14.77
CA GLY A 92 7.98 8.38 15.20
C GLY A 92 6.92 8.59 14.13
N LEU A 93 6.87 7.69 13.12
CA LEU A 93 5.90 7.77 12.03
C LEU A 93 4.47 7.53 12.55
N ASP A 94 4.34 6.76 13.62
CA ASP A 94 3.12 6.49 14.37
C ASP A 94 2.48 7.74 14.99
N ARG A 95 3.21 8.87 15.01
CA ARG A 95 2.76 10.15 15.58
C ARG A 95 2.50 11.23 14.54
N ILE A 96 2.73 10.95 13.26
CA ILE A 96 2.52 11.91 12.18
C ILE A 96 1.01 11.94 11.84
N PRO A 97 0.32 13.09 11.98
CA PRO A 97 -1.15 13.12 11.92
C PRO A 97 -1.77 12.66 10.60
N ASN A 98 -1.05 12.81 9.49
CA ASN A 98 -1.50 12.41 8.16
C ASN A 98 -1.02 11.00 7.75
N VAL A 99 -0.31 10.27 8.62
CA VAL A 99 0.19 8.92 8.37
C VAL A 99 -0.62 7.90 9.17
N ARG A 100 -1.07 6.86 8.50
CA ARG A 100 -1.68 5.68 9.08
C ARG A 100 -0.83 4.46 8.75
N VAL A 101 -0.39 3.72 9.75
CA VAL A 101 0.39 2.49 9.58
C VAL A 101 -0.46 1.33 10.05
N LEU A 102 -0.90 0.48 9.12
CA LEU A 102 -1.72 -0.70 9.44
C LEU A 102 -0.93 -1.66 10.33
N GLY A 103 -1.56 -2.12 11.38
CA GLY A 103 -0.90 -2.95 12.41
C GLY A 103 -0.08 -2.18 13.44
N VAL A 104 0.02 -0.83 13.34
CA VAL A 104 0.72 0.03 14.29
C VAL A 104 -0.18 1.13 14.83
N THR A 105 -0.67 2.03 13.98
CA THR A 105 -1.62 3.11 14.38
C THR A 105 -3.06 2.70 14.25
N ASP A 106 -3.36 1.84 13.28
CA ASP A 106 -4.68 1.30 12.99
C ASP A 106 -4.56 -0.23 12.90
N GLU A 107 -5.27 -0.99 13.71
CA GLU A 107 -5.06 -2.44 13.81
C GLU A 107 -5.27 -3.14 12.48
N GLU A 108 -6.37 -2.83 11.77
CA GLU A 108 -6.73 -3.52 10.53
C GLU A 108 -7.15 -2.58 9.40
N ALA A 109 -7.69 -1.39 9.70
CA ALA A 109 -8.22 -0.48 8.69
C ALA A 109 -8.15 0.98 9.09
N ALA A 110 -7.74 1.81 8.15
CA ALA A 110 -7.84 3.27 8.20
C ALA A 110 -9.15 3.71 7.53
N VAL A 111 -9.99 4.47 8.24
CA VAL A 111 -11.27 4.95 7.75
C VAL A 111 -11.18 6.44 7.43
N PHE A 112 -11.69 6.83 6.26
CA PHE A 112 -11.76 8.20 5.77
C PHE A 112 -13.23 8.62 5.58
N PRO A 113 -13.91 9.11 6.64
CA PRO A 113 -15.35 9.39 6.60
C PRO A 113 -15.75 10.42 5.54
N ALA A 114 -14.87 11.39 5.25
CA ALA A 114 -15.12 12.43 4.25
C ALA A 114 -15.25 11.86 2.82
N HIS A 115 -14.67 10.68 2.58
CA HIS A 115 -14.68 9.98 1.30
C HIS A 115 -15.57 8.74 1.30
N ASP A 116 -16.20 8.39 2.44
CA ASP A 116 -16.88 7.11 2.64
C ASP A 116 -16.02 5.92 2.17
N LEU A 117 -14.74 5.95 2.59
CA LEU A 117 -13.67 5.05 2.19
C LEU A 117 -13.04 4.38 3.41
N GLU A 118 -12.86 3.07 3.35
CA GLU A 118 -11.95 2.35 4.22
C GLU A 118 -10.81 1.70 3.43
N ILE A 119 -9.61 1.69 4.02
CA ILE A 119 -8.42 1.05 3.49
C ILE A 119 -7.93 0.07 4.53
N TRP A 120 -7.90 -1.22 4.20
CA TRP A 120 -7.51 -2.28 5.11
C TRP A 120 -6.38 -3.14 4.55
N GLY A 121 -5.67 -3.86 5.42
CA GLY A 121 -4.63 -4.80 5.01
C GLY A 121 -4.04 -5.53 6.19
N GLN A 122 -3.47 -6.71 5.94
CA GLN A 122 -2.79 -7.52 6.94
C GLN A 122 -1.31 -7.16 6.96
N ALA A 123 -0.89 -6.38 7.96
CA ALA A 123 0.50 -6.04 8.15
C ALA A 123 1.34 -7.29 8.46
N HIS A 124 2.52 -7.35 7.90
CA HIS A 124 3.53 -8.32 8.35
C HIS A 124 3.91 -8.05 9.80
N ARG A 125 3.90 -9.10 10.61
CA ARG A 125 4.24 -9.02 12.04
C ARG A 125 5.49 -9.81 12.40
N ASP A 126 6.11 -10.45 11.41
CA ASP A 126 7.44 -11.04 11.49
C ASP A 126 8.06 -11.11 10.08
N TYR A 127 9.31 -11.54 9.99
CA TYR A 127 10.08 -11.59 8.73
C TYR A 127 9.74 -12.79 7.83
N PHE A 128 9.04 -13.79 8.33
CA PHE A 128 8.89 -15.11 7.69
C PHE A 128 7.45 -15.53 7.46
N ASP A 129 6.54 -15.20 8.35
CA ASP A 129 5.13 -15.56 8.24
C ASP A 129 4.30 -14.39 7.72
N MET A 130 3.90 -14.51 6.47
CA MET A 130 3.09 -13.54 5.75
C MET A 130 1.78 -14.18 5.35
N ALA A 131 0.68 -13.54 5.65
CA ALA A 131 -0.64 -13.97 5.20
C ALA A 131 -1.38 -12.76 4.62
N PRO A 132 -0.96 -12.27 3.43
CA PRO A 132 -1.28 -10.94 2.93
C PRO A 132 -2.78 -10.66 2.75
N LEU A 133 -3.59 -11.68 2.50
CA LEU A 133 -5.04 -11.54 2.26
C LEU A 133 -5.89 -12.42 3.19
N ARG A 134 -5.35 -12.86 4.33
CA ARG A 134 -6.10 -13.66 5.28
C ARG A 134 -7.17 -12.83 5.99
N GLY A 135 -8.37 -13.37 6.13
CA GLY A 135 -9.46 -12.74 6.87
C GLY A 135 -9.95 -11.44 6.25
N PRO A 136 -10.55 -11.50 5.05
CA PRO A 136 -11.07 -10.31 4.40
C PRO A 136 -12.07 -9.59 5.30
N ARG A 137 -11.96 -8.26 5.30
CA ARG A 137 -12.77 -7.39 6.17
C ARG A 137 -14.17 -7.20 5.60
N PRO A 138 -15.24 -7.37 6.39
CA PRO A 138 -16.57 -6.98 5.97
C PRO A 138 -16.62 -5.50 5.61
N ARG A 139 -17.28 -5.17 4.50
CA ARG A 139 -17.44 -3.77 4.03
C ARG A 139 -18.24 -2.94 5.04
N SER A 140 -17.74 -1.79 5.40
CA SER A 140 -18.38 -0.81 6.30
C SER A 140 -18.61 0.56 5.65
N THR A 141 -18.03 0.78 4.46
CA THR A 141 -18.08 2.04 3.70
C THR A 141 -18.50 1.80 2.26
N HIS A 142 -18.84 2.88 1.53
CA HIS A 142 -19.14 2.79 0.10
C HIS A 142 -17.95 2.25 -0.68
N TRP A 143 -16.77 2.83 -0.48
CA TRP A 143 -15.53 2.36 -1.08
C TRP A 143 -14.69 1.56 -0.09
N GLN A 144 -14.20 0.41 -0.54
CA GLN A 144 -13.30 -0.43 0.23
C GLN A 144 -12.07 -0.79 -0.60
N VAL A 145 -10.90 -0.40 -0.13
CA VAL A 145 -9.60 -0.73 -0.73
C VAL A 145 -8.87 -1.72 0.17
N ALA A 146 -8.38 -2.79 -0.43
CA ALA A 146 -7.50 -3.72 0.25
C ALA A 146 -6.03 -3.44 -0.11
N MET A 147 -5.13 -3.67 0.83
CA MET A 147 -3.68 -3.65 0.62
C MET A 147 -3.10 -5.01 0.99
N GLY A 148 -2.18 -5.52 0.18
CA GLY A 148 -1.50 -6.79 0.42
C GLY A 148 -0.04 -6.72 -0.01
N HIS A 149 0.84 -7.39 0.75
CA HIS A 149 2.24 -7.51 0.40
C HIS A 149 2.64 -8.98 0.37
N GLY A 150 2.88 -9.53 -0.82
CA GLY A 150 3.19 -10.94 -1.02
C GLY A 150 3.19 -11.35 -2.48
N HIS A 151 3.33 -12.65 -2.73
CA HIS A 151 3.51 -13.22 -4.04
C HIS A 151 2.20 -13.81 -4.60
N TYR A 152 1.76 -13.31 -5.73
CA TYR A 152 0.64 -13.90 -6.46
C TYR A 152 1.06 -15.19 -7.15
N GLU A 153 0.30 -16.26 -6.95
CA GLU A 153 0.49 -17.55 -7.61
C GLU A 153 -0.66 -17.84 -8.58
N PRO A 154 -0.38 -17.83 -9.90
CA PRO A 154 -1.39 -18.19 -10.89
C PRO A 154 -1.86 -19.64 -10.73
N PRO A 155 -3.11 -19.98 -11.18
CA PRO A 155 -3.69 -21.31 -11.01
C PRO A 155 -2.84 -22.47 -11.55
N GLU A 156 -2.04 -22.23 -12.57
CA GLU A 156 -1.22 -23.25 -13.23
C GLU A 156 -0.03 -23.72 -12.36
N THR A 157 0.39 -22.94 -11.40
CA THR A 157 1.59 -23.21 -10.56
C THR A 157 1.27 -23.90 -9.24
N ARG A 158 0.00 -24.17 -8.93
CA ARG A 158 -0.50 -24.66 -7.64
C ARG A 158 -0.07 -26.05 -7.17
N ALA A 159 0.86 -26.70 -7.85
CA ALA A 159 1.27 -28.06 -7.53
C ALA A 159 2.29 -28.19 -6.38
N ASN A 160 2.70 -27.09 -5.74
CA ASN A 160 3.70 -27.15 -4.67
C ASN A 160 3.06 -27.38 -3.29
N PRO A 161 3.25 -28.56 -2.65
CA PRO A 161 2.71 -28.85 -1.32
C PRO A 161 3.37 -28.03 -0.19
N LEU A 162 4.52 -27.38 -0.47
CA LEU A 162 5.25 -26.52 0.47
C LEU A 162 5.02 -25.03 0.13
N ARG A 163 3.77 -24.67 -0.16
CA ARG A 163 3.39 -23.29 -0.46
C ARG A 163 3.82 -22.36 0.69
N PRO A 164 4.68 -21.36 0.42
CA PRO A 164 5.02 -20.35 1.42
C PRO A 164 3.79 -19.56 1.88
N SER A 165 3.78 -19.10 3.11
CA SER A 165 2.63 -18.37 3.69
C SER A 165 2.34 -17.02 2.99
N TRP A 166 3.35 -16.42 2.33
CA TRP A 166 3.21 -15.15 1.60
C TRP A 166 2.63 -15.28 0.19
N VAL A 167 2.25 -16.49 -0.23
CA VAL A 167 1.66 -16.72 -1.55
C VAL A 167 0.15 -16.65 -1.46
N PHE A 168 -0.49 -15.91 -2.37
CA PHE A 168 -1.94 -15.81 -2.47
C PHE A 168 -2.43 -16.09 -3.90
N SER A 169 -3.71 -16.35 -4.04
CA SER A 169 -4.37 -16.89 -5.21
C SER A 169 -5.53 -16.01 -5.67
N ASP A 170 -6.08 -16.32 -6.88
CA ASP A 170 -7.32 -15.71 -7.39
C ASP A 170 -8.47 -15.79 -6.40
N GLY A 171 -8.61 -16.92 -5.70
CA GLY A 171 -9.66 -17.10 -4.71
C GLY A 171 -9.53 -16.15 -3.52
N GLU A 172 -8.29 -15.92 -3.05
CA GLU A 172 -8.02 -14.99 -1.97
C GLU A 172 -8.20 -13.54 -2.42
N ILE A 173 -7.80 -13.19 -3.65
CA ILE A 173 -8.10 -11.88 -4.25
C ILE A 173 -9.61 -11.65 -4.31
N ALA A 174 -10.36 -12.59 -4.88
CA ALA A 174 -11.81 -12.49 -5.02
C ALA A 174 -12.52 -12.41 -3.65
N ALA A 175 -12.03 -13.14 -2.65
CA ALA A 175 -12.59 -13.12 -1.30
C ALA A 175 -12.48 -11.76 -0.60
N THR A 176 -11.55 -10.89 -1.02
CA THR A 176 -11.47 -9.53 -0.47
C THR A 176 -12.71 -8.71 -0.76
N ALA A 177 -13.38 -8.97 -1.89
CA ALA A 177 -14.54 -8.19 -2.40
C ALA A 177 -14.29 -6.67 -2.42
N ALA A 178 -13.01 -6.26 -2.47
CA ALA A 178 -12.61 -4.86 -2.48
C ALA A 178 -12.85 -4.22 -3.86
N ASP A 179 -12.99 -2.90 -3.87
CA ASP A 179 -13.09 -2.14 -5.14
C ASP A 179 -11.73 -1.97 -5.83
N TYR A 180 -10.65 -2.10 -5.04
CA TYR A 180 -9.26 -2.11 -5.51
C TYR A 180 -8.39 -2.89 -4.53
N LEU A 181 -7.42 -3.65 -5.06
CA LEU A 181 -6.39 -4.31 -4.27
C LEU A 181 -5.01 -3.77 -4.67
N ALA A 182 -4.40 -3.04 -3.74
CA ALA A 182 -3.05 -2.50 -3.87
C ALA A 182 -2.02 -3.54 -3.40
N LEU A 183 -1.15 -4.00 -4.29
CA LEU A 183 -0.18 -5.06 -4.05
C LEU A 183 1.26 -4.56 -4.10
N GLY A 184 2.09 -5.07 -3.20
CA GLY A 184 3.55 -4.96 -3.19
C GLY A 184 4.24 -6.31 -3.11
N HIS A 185 5.57 -6.33 -3.12
CA HIS A 185 6.49 -7.46 -3.16
C HIS A 185 7.08 -7.78 -4.54
N TRP A 186 6.52 -7.20 -5.60
CA TRP A 186 7.07 -7.35 -6.96
C TRP A 186 7.59 -6.00 -7.47
N ASP A 187 8.83 -5.98 -7.93
CA ASP A 187 9.49 -4.77 -8.46
C ASP A 187 8.89 -4.25 -9.77
N ARG A 188 8.09 -5.07 -10.45
CA ARG A 188 7.48 -4.71 -11.74
C ARG A 188 5.98 -4.58 -11.62
N PRO A 189 5.41 -3.54 -12.25
CA PRO A 189 3.95 -3.36 -12.26
C PRO A 189 3.27 -4.50 -13.01
N MET A 190 2.17 -4.99 -12.43
CA MET A 190 1.40 -6.08 -13.04
C MET A 190 -0.05 -6.06 -12.57
N HIS A 191 -0.98 -6.31 -13.46
CA HIS A 191 -2.36 -6.66 -13.14
C HIS A 191 -2.43 -8.18 -12.93
N VAL A 192 -3.01 -8.62 -11.83
CA VAL A 192 -3.12 -10.04 -11.47
C VAL A 192 -4.54 -10.42 -11.09
N GLY A 193 -4.79 -11.71 -10.95
CA GLY A 193 -6.10 -12.24 -10.61
C GLY A 193 -6.97 -12.50 -11.83
N ASN A 194 -8.20 -12.99 -11.59
CA ASN A 194 -9.17 -13.38 -12.61
C ASN A 194 -10.16 -12.26 -12.99
N GLY A 195 -9.92 -11.04 -12.53
CA GLY A 195 -10.78 -9.87 -12.80
C GLY A 195 -11.94 -9.68 -11.83
N ALA A 196 -12.11 -10.53 -10.82
CA ALA A 196 -13.16 -10.35 -9.79
C ALA A 196 -12.94 -9.08 -8.95
N VAL A 197 -11.68 -8.73 -8.70
CA VAL A 197 -11.23 -7.50 -8.05
C VAL A 197 -10.10 -6.91 -8.87
N PRO A 198 -10.06 -5.60 -9.16
CA PRO A 198 -8.91 -4.93 -9.77
C PRO A 198 -7.70 -5.01 -8.84
N ALA A 199 -6.77 -5.94 -9.11
CA ALA A 199 -5.61 -6.22 -8.26
C ALA A 199 -4.31 -5.91 -9.01
N PHE A 200 -3.50 -4.98 -8.48
CA PHE A 200 -2.32 -4.48 -9.17
C PHE A 200 -1.11 -4.40 -8.25
N TYR A 201 0.03 -4.89 -8.73
CA TYR A 201 1.34 -4.48 -8.25
C TYR A 201 1.70 -3.13 -8.86
N SER A 202 2.27 -2.23 -8.06
CA SER A 202 2.78 -0.95 -8.56
C SER A 202 4.18 -1.08 -9.16
N GLY A 203 4.94 -2.04 -8.70
CA GLY A 203 6.38 -2.11 -8.87
C GLY A 203 7.13 -1.13 -7.98
N SER A 204 8.44 -1.35 -7.82
CA SER A 204 9.29 -0.43 -7.06
C SER A 204 9.53 0.87 -7.84
N PRO A 205 9.62 2.04 -7.19
CA PRO A 205 9.88 3.31 -7.85
C PRO A 205 11.15 3.29 -8.72
N ASP A 206 12.20 2.68 -8.22
CA ASP A 206 13.51 2.65 -8.87
C ASP A 206 13.54 1.83 -10.16
N LEU A 207 12.78 0.73 -10.23
CA LEU A 207 12.75 -0.16 -11.39
C LEU A 207 11.57 0.12 -12.33
N ALA A 208 10.41 0.47 -11.78
CA ALA A 208 9.22 0.78 -12.56
C ALA A 208 9.23 2.20 -13.12
N GLY A 209 9.80 3.16 -12.38
CA GLY A 209 9.77 4.57 -12.73
C GLY A 209 8.36 5.18 -12.74
N THR A 210 7.38 4.49 -12.15
CA THR A 210 5.96 4.87 -12.18
C THR A 210 5.26 4.58 -10.87
N VAL A 211 4.07 5.19 -10.69
CA VAL A 211 3.07 4.83 -9.68
C VAL A 211 1.78 4.38 -10.37
N ASN A 212 0.93 3.63 -9.68
CA ASN A 212 -0.45 3.43 -10.11
C ASN A 212 -1.30 4.61 -9.62
N LEU A 213 -1.99 5.27 -10.54
CA LEU A 213 -3.05 6.24 -10.25
C LEU A 213 -4.39 5.54 -10.33
N VAL A 214 -5.11 5.51 -9.21
CA VAL A 214 -6.39 4.82 -9.07
C VAL A 214 -7.49 5.86 -8.86
N ARG A 215 -8.50 5.85 -9.72
CA ARG A 215 -9.67 6.71 -9.60
C ARG A 215 -10.89 5.87 -9.23
N LEU A 216 -11.46 6.17 -8.09
CA LEU A 216 -12.76 5.65 -7.67
C LEU A 216 -13.80 6.67 -8.13
N THR A 217 -14.49 6.35 -9.21
CA THR A 217 -15.29 7.34 -9.94
C THR A 217 -16.68 7.50 -9.35
N VAL A 218 -17.31 8.63 -9.63
CA VAL A 218 -18.71 8.88 -9.25
C VAL A 218 -19.71 7.88 -9.88
N ALA A 219 -19.30 7.18 -10.92
CA ALA A 219 -20.08 6.12 -11.58
C ALA A 219 -19.98 4.76 -10.87
N GLY A 220 -19.16 4.65 -9.80
CA GLY A 220 -18.93 3.39 -9.09
C GLY A 220 -17.89 2.50 -9.75
N GLU A 221 -17.02 3.05 -10.60
CA GLU A 221 -15.98 2.32 -11.33
C GLU A 221 -14.59 2.58 -10.73
N THR A 222 -13.73 1.57 -10.78
CA THR A 222 -12.30 1.70 -10.47
C THR A 222 -11.50 1.77 -11.77
N VAL A 223 -10.85 2.90 -12.01
CA VAL A 223 -9.98 3.13 -13.17
C VAL A 223 -8.54 3.22 -12.71
N VAL A 224 -7.66 2.43 -13.31
CA VAL A 224 -6.23 2.37 -12.97
C VAL A 224 -5.39 2.78 -14.16
N THR A 225 -4.54 3.79 -13.99
CA THR A 225 -3.53 4.20 -14.96
C THR A 225 -2.15 4.18 -14.32
N ARG A 226 -1.12 4.18 -15.14
CA ARG A 226 0.27 4.26 -14.67
C ARG A 226 0.82 5.62 -15.03
N GLU A 227 1.34 6.32 -14.02
CA GLU A 227 1.87 7.66 -14.16
C GLU A 227 3.38 7.66 -13.88
N PRO A 228 4.19 8.32 -14.70
CA PRO A 228 5.63 8.42 -14.48
C PRO A 228 5.92 9.20 -13.20
N LEU A 229 7.00 8.81 -12.52
CA LEU A 229 7.50 9.59 -11.39
C LEU A 229 7.99 10.96 -11.84
N VAL A 230 7.61 11.99 -11.08
CA VAL A 230 8.18 13.32 -11.26
C VAL A 230 9.62 13.28 -10.79
N GLN A 231 10.54 13.61 -11.70
CA GLN A 231 11.95 13.78 -11.36
C GLN A 231 12.10 15.05 -10.52
N GLY A 232 12.65 14.89 -9.30
CA GLY A 232 12.95 16.01 -8.39
C GLY A 232 14.22 16.73 -8.80
#